data_189cc7343dbfe813ef2ccf089d98ee5c
#
_entry.id   189cc7343dbfe813ef2ccf089d98ee5c
#
_cell.length_a   1.000
_cell.length_b   1.000
_cell.length_c   1.000
_cell.angle_alpha   90.00
_cell.angle_beta   90.00
_cell.angle_gamma   90.00
#
_symmetry.space_group_name_H-M   'P 1'
#
loop_
_entity.id
_entity.type
_entity.pdbx_description
1 polymer ?
#
loop_
_entity_poly.entity_id
_entity_poly.type
_entity_poly.pdbx_seq_one_letter_code
_entity_poly.pdbx_strand_id
1 'polypeptide(L)'
;MNDDQIKSILRKSKVIAMIGVSSEKKGEDKKNLKRKPANVVMKYMQNFGYKVIPINPFAVGEVVNGEPMVESLDKVKEEIDIVDVFRPSNEAEGIAKEAIKKGTKVLWLQYGIHSDEAQTIADKENIEFISNLSLIHI
;
A
#
# COMPACT_ATOMS: atom_id res chain seq x y z
N MET A 1 -2.92 -18.01 -3.31
CA MET A 1 -2.99 -17.88 -1.85
C MET A 1 -4.45 -17.93 -1.44
N ASN A 2 -4.81 -18.72 -0.44
CA ASN A 2 -6.20 -18.86 -0.02
C ASN A 2 -6.56 -17.84 1.08
N ASP A 3 -7.85 -17.76 1.41
CA ASP A 3 -8.35 -16.79 2.38
C ASP A 3 -7.72 -16.95 3.77
N ASP A 4 -7.48 -18.17 4.20
CA ASP A 4 -6.88 -18.41 5.51
C ASP A 4 -5.44 -17.89 5.59
N GLN A 5 -4.68 -18.05 4.52
CA GLN A 5 -3.31 -17.53 4.44
C GLN A 5 -3.32 -15.99 4.47
N ILE A 6 -4.23 -15.38 3.73
CA ILE A 6 -4.39 -13.92 3.70
C ILE A 6 -4.78 -13.39 5.09
N LYS A 7 -5.73 -14.03 5.75
CA LYS A 7 -6.15 -13.65 7.10
C LYS A 7 -5.01 -13.77 8.10
N SER A 8 -4.19 -14.82 7.96
CA SER A 8 -3.02 -15.00 8.81
C SER A 8 -2.02 -13.86 8.63
N ILE A 9 -1.76 -13.47 7.39
CA ILE A 9 -0.88 -12.34 7.07
C ILE A 9 -1.40 -11.06 7.74
N LEU A 10 -2.70 -10.78 7.59
CA LEU A 10 -3.30 -9.58 8.16
C LEU A 10 -3.22 -9.57 9.69
N ARG A 11 -3.44 -10.71 10.33
CA ARG A 11 -3.37 -10.81 11.79
C ARG A 11 -1.97 -10.59 12.34
N LYS A 12 -0.93 -10.97 11.59
CA LYS A 12 0.47 -10.82 11.99
C LYS A 12 1.03 -9.45 11.67
N SER A 13 0.37 -8.71 10.78
CA SER A 13 0.86 -7.42 10.31
C SER A 13 0.39 -6.28 11.20
N LYS A 14 1.21 -5.25 11.32
CA LYS A 14 0.90 -4.05 12.11
C LYS A 14 1.07 -2.78 11.32
N VAL A 15 2.05 -2.72 10.42
CA VAL A 15 2.41 -1.52 9.67
C VAL A 15 2.21 -1.77 8.18
N ILE A 16 1.41 -0.92 7.58
CA ILE A 16 1.12 -0.93 6.14
C ILE A 16 1.65 0.36 5.52
N ALA A 17 2.53 0.25 4.53
CA ALA A 17 2.90 1.39 3.71
C ALA A 17 2.01 1.39 2.48
N MET A 18 1.26 2.45 2.28
CA MET A 18 0.25 2.53 1.22
C MET A 18 0.71 3.51 0.16
N ILE A 19 1.05 3.01 -1.02
CA ILE A 19 1.56 3.81 -2.12
C ILE A 19 0.42 4.25 -3.03
N GLY A 20 0.33 5.56 -3.26
CA GLY A 20 -0.70 6.13 -4.11
C GLY A 20 -1.84 6.79 -3.35
N VAL A 21 -1.62 7.12 -2.09
CA VAL A 21 -2.58 7.89 -1.31
C VAL A 21 -2.66 9.31 -1.90
N SER A 22 -3.87 9.77 -2.16
CA SER A 22 -4.08 11.05 -2.80
C SER A 22 -4.05 12.21 -1.82
N SER A 23 -3.65 13.38 -2.32
CA SER A 23 -3.76 14.62 -1.58
C SER A 23 -5.22 14.89 -1.20
N GLU A 24 -5.41 15.42 0.00
CA GLU A 24 -6.73 15.83 0.48
C GLU A 24 -6.85 17.36 0.58
N LYS A 25 -6.03 18.08 -0.16
CA LYS A 25 -6.07 19.55 -0.15
C LYS A 25 -7.43 20.09 -0.55
N LYS A 26 -7.86 21.14 0.18
CA LYS A 26 -9.07 21.89 -0.12
C LYS A 26 -9.04 22.41 -1.55
N GLY A 27 -10.13 22.19 -2.29
CA GLY A 27 -10.26 22.67 -3.67
C GLY A 27 -9.88 21.65 -4.71
N GLU A 28 -9.16 20.60 -4.33
CA GLU A 28 -8.99 19.46 -5.22
C GLU A 28 -10.11 18.49 -4.96
N ASP A 29 -11.11 18.57 -5.82
CA ASP A 29 -12.04 17.48 -5.99
C ASP A 29 -13.01 17.14 -4.89
N LYS A 30 -13.83 18.09 -4.50
CA LYS A 30 -15.13 17.74 -3.95
C LYS A 30 -15.88 16.75 -4.86
N LYS A 31 -15.56 16.79 -6.17
CA LYS A 31 -16.16 15.89 -7.18
C LYS A 31 -15.53 14.50 -7.20
N ASN A 32 -14.30 14.35 -6.71
CA ASN A 32 -13.53 13.11 -6.79
C ASN A 32 -13.28 12.43 -5.47
N LEU A 33 -13.91 12.86 -4.37
CA LEU A 33 -13.83 12.18 -3.09
C LEU A 33 -14.17 10.70 -3.22
N LYS A 34 -15.09 10.35 -4.10
CA LYS A 34 -15.47 8.98 -4.40
C LYS A 34 -14.40 8.21 -5.16
N ARG A 35 -13.37 8.89 -5.70
CA ARG A 35 -12.35 8.31 -6.55
C ARG A 35 -10.97 8.26 -5.87
N LYS A 36 -10.94 8.27 -4.56
CA LYS A 36 -9.70 8.14 -3.78
C LYS A 36 -9.70 6.80 -3.07
N PRO A 37 -9.58 5.68 -3.82
CA PRO A 37 -9.70 4.35 -3.21
C PRO A 37 -8.64 4.10 -2.14
N ALA A 38 -7.42 4.59 -2.36
CA ALA A 38 -6.36 4.42 -1.37
C ALA A 38 -6.73 5.11 -0.06
N ASN A 39 -7.29 6.33 -0.13
CA ASN A 39 -7.64 7.07 1.07
C ASN A 39 -8.77 6.38 1.86
N VAL A 40 -9.72 5.78 1.15
CA VAL A 40 -10.82 5.02 1.77
C VAL A 40 -10.26 3.76 2.46
N VAL A 41 -9.42 3.01 1.78
CA VAL A 41 -8.81 1.79 2.33
C VAL A 41 -7.92 2.15 3.52
N MET A 42 -7.17 3.24 3.44
CA MET A 42 -6.34 3.71 4.55
C MET A 42 -7.19 3.89 5.81
N LYS A 43 -8.30 4.63 5.70
CA LYS A 43 -9.18 4.87 6.85
C LYS A 43 -9.76 3.57 7.40
N TYR A 44 -10.18 2.69 6.50
CA TYR A 44 -10.71 1.38 6.88
C TYR A 44 -9.70 0.58 7.69
N MET A 45 -8.45 0.51 7.22
CA MET A 45 -7.42 -0.25 7.92
C MET A 45 -7.01 0.40 9.25
N GLN A 46 -6.97 1.73 9.30
CA GLN A 46 -6.72 2.44 10.55
C GLN A 46 -7.79 2.12 11.60
N ASN A 47 -9.03 2.02 11.19
CA ASN A 47 -10.14 1.67 12.10
C ASN A 47 -9.98 0.27 12.69
N PHE A 48 -9.24 -0.61 12.03
CA PHE A 48 -8.92 -1.95 12.53
C PHE A 48 -7.62 -1.99 13.34
N GLY A 49 -7.00 -0.84 13.58
CA GLY A 49 -5.83 -0.74 14.44
C GLY A 49 -4.48 -0.79 13.74
N TYR A 50 -4.46 -0.81 12.42
CA TYR A 50 -3.20 -0.78 11.68
C TYR A 50 -2.58 0.62 11.67
N LYS A 51 -1.25 0.67 11.73
CA LYS A 51 -0.52 1.88 11.41
C LYS A 51 -0.39 1.92 9.89
N VAL A 52 -1.00 2.91 9.25
CA VAL A 52 -0.93 3.06 7.79
C VAL A 52 -0.13 4.31 7.45
N ILE A 53 0.95 4.11 6.70
CA ILE A 53 1.86 5.19 6.31
C ILE A 53 1.54 5.55 4.86
N PRO A 54 1.03 6.77 4.61
CA PRO A 54 0.70 7.18 3.24
C PRO A 54 1.94 7.62 2.48
N ILE A 55 2.07 7.16 1.24
CA ILE A 55 3.21 7.48 0.39
C ILE A 55 2.73 8.14 -0.91
N ASN A 56 3.23 9.35 -1.17
CA ASN A 56 3.00 10.07 -2.41
C ASN A 56 4.06 11.16 -2.54
N PRO A 57 4.98 11.05 -3.52
CA PRO A 57 6.07 12.04 -3.67
C PRO A 57 5.59 13.44 -4.03
N PHE A 58 4.35 13.56 -4.54
CA PHE A 58 3.80 14.85 -4.97
C PHE A 58 3.00 15.56 -3.87
N ALA A 59 2.86 14.94 -2.70
CA ALA A 59 2.05 15.49 -1.61
C ALA A 59 2.80 15.53 -0.28
N VAL A 60 4.12 15.54 -0.32
CA VAL A 60 4.95 15.62 0.89
C VAL A 60 4.65 16.91 1.63
N GLY A 61 4.54 16.82 2.95
CA GLY A 61 4.17 17.96 3.79
C GLY A 61 2.70 17.99 4.17
N GLU A 62 1.88 17.16 3.53
CA GLU A 62 0.48 17.04 3.90
C GLU A 62 0.30 15.97 4.98
N VAL A 63 -0.80 16.08 5.71
CA VAL A 63 -1.21 15.09 6.71
C VAL A 63 -2.53 14.49 6.23
N VAL A 64 -2.57 13.17 6.12
CA VAL A 64 -3.78 12.45 5.69
C VAL A 64 -4.19 11.50 6.80
N ASN A 65 -5.42 11.65 7.27
CA ASN A 65 -5.96 10.81 8.35
C ASN A 65 -5.00 10.73 9.56
N GLY A 66 -4.39 11.86 9.90
CA GLY A 66 -3.49 11.97 11.05
C GLY A 66 -2.06 11.51 10.80
N GLU A 67 -1.73 11.04 9.59
CA GLU A 67 -0.39 10.56 9.26
C GLU A 67 0.30 11.49 8.26
N PRO A 68 1.57 11.81 8.49
CA PRO A 68 2.30 12.64 7.53
C PRO A 68 2.58 11.86 6.23
N MET A 69 2.38 12.53 5.11
CA MET A 69 2.68 11.95 3.81
C MET A 69 4.18 11.78 3.64
N VAL A 70 4.60 10.59 3.22
CA VAL A 70 6.00 10.25 3.04
C VAL A 70 6.32 10.20 1.54
N GLU A 71 7.51 10.61 1.17
CA GLU A 71 7.93 10.71 -0.22
C GLU A 71 8.05 9.35 -0.90
N SER A 72 8.67 8.38 -0.21
CA SER A 72 8.98 7.07 -0.77
C SER A 72 9.21 6.04 0.33
N LEU A 73 9.25 4.75 -0.04
CA LEU A 73 9.45 3.66 0.91
C LEU A 73 10.76 3.81 1.70
N ASP A 74 11.82 4.25 1.07
CA ASP A 74 13.12 4.37 1.73
C ASP A 74 13.14 5.47 2.81
N LYS A 75 12.17 6.37 2.80
CA LYS A 75 12.03 7.41 3.82
C LYS A 75 11.20 6.97 5.03
N VAL A 76 10.58 5.80 4.97
CA VAL A 76 9.81 5.26 6.09
C VAL A 76 10.78 4.75 7.15
N LYS A 77 10.58 5.16 8.40
CA LYS A 77 11.45 4.78 9.52
C LYS A 77 11.07 3.43 10.14
N GLU A 78 9.78 3.12 10.13
CA GLU A 78 9.26 1.91 10.72
C GLU A 78 9.55 0.68 9.85
N GLU A 79 9.57 -0.50 10.45
CA GLU A 79 9.54 -1.75 9.69
C GLU A 79 8.17 -1.90 9.05
N ILE A 80 8.15 -2.27 7.78
CA ILE A 80 6.91 -2.39 7.01
C ILE A 80 6.55 -3.87 6.88
N ASP A 81 5.34 -4.22 7.29
CA ASP A 81 4.82 -5.57 7.12
C ASP A 81 4.23 -5.76 5.73
N ILE A 82 3.43 -4.79 5.27
CA ILE A 82 2.75 -4.86 3.98
C ILE A 82 3.02 -3.57 3.20
N VAL A 83 3.45 -3.70 1.95
CA VAL A 83 3.41 -2.60 0.98
C VAL A 83 2.16 -2.80 0.13
N ASP A 84 1.23 -1.88 0.27
CA ASP A 84 -0.06 -1.90 -0.43
C ASP A 84 -0.02 -0.90 -1.60
N VAL A 85 -0.24 -1.38 -2.81
CA VAL A 85 0.01 -0.62 -4.04
C VAL A 85 -1.28 -0.19 -4.71
N PHE A 86 -1.46 1.13 -4.84
CA PHE A 86 -2.55 1.78 -5.58
C PHE A 86 -2.00 2.55 -6.78
N ARG A 87 -0.97 2.02 -7.43
CA ARG A 87 -0.38 2.64 -8.61
C ARG A 87 -0.61 1.75 -9.82
N PRO A 88 -0.59 2.32 -11.05
CA PRO A 88 -0.78 1.52 -12.26
C PRO A 88 0.17 0.33 -12.34
N SER A 89 -0.28 -0.73 -13.00
CA SER A 89 0.46 -1.99 -13.09
C SER A 89 1.88 -1.82 -13.62
N ASN A 90 2.11 -0.85 -14.52
CA ASN A 90 3.43 -0.60 -15.09
C ASN A 90 4.43 -0.03 -14.08
N GLU A 91 3.98 0.41 -12.91
CA GLU A 91 4.88 0.87 -11.84
C GLU A 91 5.20 -0.23 -10.83
N ALA A 92 4.50 -1.34 -10.88
CA ALA A 92 4.59 -2.37 -9.85
C ALA A 92 5.97 -3.04 -9.77
N GLU A 93 6.65 -3.21 -10.88
CA GLU A 93 7.99 -3.81 -10.89
C GLU A 93 8.97 -2.96 -10.08
N GLY A 94 9.00 -1.65 -10.31
CA GLY A 94 9.87 -0.74 -9.57
C GLY A 94 9.53 -0.70 -8.08
N ILE A 95 8.25 -0.72 -7.76
CA ILE A 95 7.77 -0.73 -6.37
C ILE A 95 8.18 -2.04 -5.69
N ALA A 96 8.11 -3.18 -6.39
CA ALA A 96 8.55 -4.45 -5.84
C ALA A 96 10.03 -4.41 -5.46
N LYS A 97 10.88 -3.83 -6.30
CA LYS A 97 12.30 -3.69 -6.02
C LYS A 97 12.54 -2.83 -4.79
N GLU A 98 11.81 -1.74 -4.65
CA GLU A 98 11.90 -0.86 -3.47
C GLU A 98 11.44 -1.57 -2.20
N ALA A 99 10.35 -2.34 -2.29
CA ALA A 99 9.81 -3.09 -1.17
C ALA A 99 10.83 -4.12 -0.65
N ILE A 100 11.52 -4.80 -1.56
CA ILE A 100 12.56 -5.76 -1.21
C ILE A 100 13.73 -5.07 -0.51
N LYS A 101 14.19 -3.95 -1.03
CA LYS A 101 15.24 -3.15 -0.39
C LYS A 101 14.86 -2.74 1.02
N LYS A 102 13.60 -2.45 1.24
CA LYS A 102 13.08 -2.02 2.55
C LYS A 102 12.93 -3.19 3.52
N GLY A 103 12.98 -4.42 3.04
CA GLY A 103 12.78 -5.60 3.89
C GLY A 103 11.32 -5.90 4.20
N THR A 104 10.43 -5.49 3.32
CA THR A 104 8.99 -5.73 3.45
C THR A 104 8.67 -7.21 3.40
N LYS A 105 7.70 -7.65 4.20
CA LYS A 105 7.31 -9.06 4.26
C LYS A 105 6.27 -9.43 3.21
N VAL A 106 5.41 -8.49 2.83
CA VAL A 106 4.29 -8.74 1.91
C VAL A 106 4.17 -7.60 0.92
N LEU A 107 4.05 -7.95 -0.36
CA LEU A 107 3.72 -7.00 -1.43
C LEU A 107 2.27 -7.26 -1.85
N TRP A 108 1.43 -6.25 -1.74
CA TRP A 108 0.00 -6.37 -2.03
C TRP A 108 -0.40 -5.40 -3.14
N LEU A 109 -0.81 -5.95 -4.29
CA LEU A 109 -1.35 -5.14 -5.39
C LEU A 109 -2.86 -5.12 -5.29
N GLN A 110 -3.43 -3.94 -5.22
CA GLN A 110 -4.87 -3.76 -5.07
C GLN A 110 -5.65 -4.25 -6.29
N TYR A 111 -6.96 -4.36 -6.13
CA TYR A 111 -7.87 -4.80 -7.19
C TYR A 111 -7.62 -4.03 -8.49
N GLY A 112 -7.50 -4.76 -9.58
CA GLY A 112 -7.23 -4.19 -10.90
C GLY A 112 -5.76 -4.02 -11.23
N ILE A 113 -4.84 -4.30 -10.30
CA ILE A 113 -3.41 -4.14 -10.53
C ILE A 113 -2.76 -5.51 -10.65
N HIS A 114 -2.03 -5.73 -11.76
CA HIS A 114 -1.34 -6.97 -12.07
C HIS A 114 0.07 -6.69 -12.53
N SER A 115 1.02 -7.53 -12.15
CA SER A 115 2.39 -7.45 -12.67
C SER A 115 3.09 -8.79 -12.51
N ASP A 116 3.33 -9.46 -13.61
CA ASP A 116 4.10 -10.71 -13.62
C ASP A 116 5.54 -10.47 -13.20
N GLU A 117 6.10 -9.31 -13.58
CA GLU A 117 7.45 -8.89 -13.20
C GLU A 117 7.57 -8.71 -11.68
N ALA A 118 6.59 -8.05 -11.08
CA ALA A 118 6.58 -7.84 -9.63
C ALA A 118 6.46 -9.19 -8.90
N GLN A 119 5.62 -10.09 -9.40
CA GLN A 119 5.46 -11.42 -8.82
C GLN A 119 6.77 -12.21 -8.89
N THR A 120 7.44 -12.18 -10.03
CA THR A 120 8.72 -12.87 -10.21
C THR A 120 9.75 -12.36 -9.21
N ILE A 121 9.84 -11.05 -9.03
CA ILE A 121 10.76 -10.42 -8.09
C ILE A 121 10.43 -10.86 -6.65
N ALA A 122 9.17 -10.82 -6.27
CA ALA A 122 8.71 -11.22 -4.94
C ALA A 122 9.05 -12.70 -4.67
N ASP A 123 8.78 -13.57 -5.64
CA ASP A 123 9.05 -15.00 -5.50
C ASP A 123 10.53 -15.29 -5.32
N LYS A 124 11.39 -14.59 -6.04
CA LYS A 124 12.85 -14.76 -5.92
C LYS A 124 13.36 -14.38 -4.52
N GLU A 125 12.75 -13.40 -3.91
CA GLU A 125 13.19 -12.89 -2.61
C GLU A 125 12.38 -13.46 -1.46
N ASN A 126 11.50 -14.42 -1.73
CA ASN A 126 10.68 -15.11 -0.74
C ASN A 126 9.77 -14.17 0.06
N ILE A 127 9.29 -13.11 -0.55
CA ILE A 127 8.25 -12.29 0.08
C ILE A 127 6.87 -12.73 -0.43
N GLU A 128 5.89 -12.65 0.45
CA GLU A 128 4.52 -12.99 0.09
C GLU A 128 3.98 -12.00 -0.95
N PHE A 129 3.25 -12.50 -1.93
CA PHE A 129 2.72 -11.68 -3.01
C PHE A 129 1.22 -11.90 -3.15
N ILE A 130 0.46 -10.82 -3.08
CA ILE A 130 -0.99 -10.82 -3.26
C ILE A 130 -1.30 -9.79 -4.34
N SER A 131 -2.11 -10.14 -5.33
CA SER A 131 -2.46 -9.21 -6.39
C SER A 131 -3.95 -9.25 -6.71
N ASN A 132 -4.43 -8.16 -7.28
CA ASN A 132 -5.80 -8.01 -7.75
C ASN A 132 -6.84 -8.26 -6.66
N LEU A 133 -6.56 -7.77 -5.43
CA LEU A 133 -7.44 -7.99 -4.30
C LEU A 133 -7.49 -6.74 -3.42
N SER A 134 -8.70 -6.29 -3.10
CA SER A 134 -8.87 -5.17 -2.18
C SER A 134 -8.77 -5.63 -0.72
N LEU A 135 -8.05 -4.87 0.11
CA LEU A 135 -7.96 -5.12 1.55
C LEU A 135 -9.34 -5.09 2.22
N ILE A 136 -10.26 -4.30 1.68
CA ILE A 136 -11.61 -4.18 2.24
C ILE A 136 -12.41 -5.47 2.09
N HIS A 137 -12.10 -6.28 1.09
CA HIS A 137 -12.86 -7.49 0.77
C HIS A 137 -12.39 -8.74 1.52
N ILE A 138 -11.54 -8.59 2.49
CA ILE A 138 -11.01 -9.74 3.27
C ILE A 138 -11.80 -9.92 4.59
#